data_ab800d382d77743ab4037d14b5265ffe
#
_entry.id   ab800d382d77743ab4037d14b5265ffe
#
_cell.length_a   1.000
_cell.length_b   1.000
_cell.length_c   1.000
_cell.angle_alpha   90.00
_cell.angle_beta   90.00
_cell.angle_gamma   90.00
#
_symmetry.space_group_name_H-M   'P 1'
#
loop_
_entity.id
_entity.type
_entity.pdbx_description
1 polymer ?
#
loop_
_entity_poly.entity_id
_entity_poly.type
_entity_poly.pdbx_seq_one_letter_code
_entity_poly.pdbx_strand_id
1 'polypeptide(L)'
;MKKLFLCLFLISAKLFCSFSVFAEESGEVSDILPPQQSDEPTVYQGSKAVIYNPQTGTFVYDYKGDARAEAATSAKMTALILIYDLFSTQLNTVITVKKEHLTDIGAATNPATPMIGLKAGNTYKIEELIKAVCVSWANDAINPLIHAYCEKKGIEYGEFAKEMTAYAESIGCTDTRYKEPLGRGDMGNATTAKDVALICAQFYNRYDLFISSAASYYVLQGSTIHTRNYLLSERIMPGNSLKGARGFFAGQAFASGNYCVATSVEDGPLTYIVVVLDGCMYLYDEEGVRYFDEGKNPYTDVKSLVNWAKNRYSYVNLCLAGDAVDEILLEQGRNTDHLVVCAKNRIQTITHVEDDLSGMEVKITYDTNRVYTILGRDGKEHYAVKAPVTKGETLGMAEYILNGTVIGSTPLLAADNVDTDTVIKFFDTVESMLFSQTAKTILIVVAVLIGLYVLYCMAAFTVRVVKKVKKDVTNTKNEQKLKELKARREKKE
;
A
#
# COMPACT_ATOMS: atom_id res chain seq x y z
N MET A 1 16.72 -26.08 40.10
CA MET A 1 16.92 -26.03 38.65
C MET A 1 17.21 -24.63 38.12
N LYS A 2 16.62 -23.54 38.60
CA LYS A 2 16.93 -22.16 38.12
C LYS A 2 18.37 -21.63 38.43
N LYS A 3 19.05 -22.13 39.45
CA LYS A 3 20.44 -21.71 39.77
C LYS A 3 21.50 -22.48 38.97
N LEU A 4 21.17 -23.62 38.37
CA LEU A 4 22.07 -24.38 37.52
C LEU A 4 22.15 -23.82 36.10
N PHE A 5 21.03 -23.24 35.60
CA PHE A 5 20.98 -22.58 34.29
C PHE A 5 21.75 -21.23 34.24
N LEU A 6 21.78 -20.51 35.36
CA LEU A 6 22.51 -19.22 35.43
C LEU A 6 24.03 -19.42 35.47
N CYS A 7 24.54 -20.52 36.06
CA CYS A 7 25.95 -20.86 36.04
C CYS A 7 26.43 -21.33 34.65
N LEU A 8 25.61 -22.02 33.88
CA LEU A 8 25.99 -22.42 32.52
C LEU A 8 26.02 -21.25 31.54
N PHE A 9 25.14 -20.24 31.71
CA PHE A 9 25.16 -19.03 30.87
C PHE A 9 26.37 -18.11 31.17
N LEU A 10 26.82 -18.06 32.41
CA LEU A 10 28.05 -17.28 32.80
C LEU A 10 29.36 -17.96 32.40
N ILE A 11 29.36 -19.28 32.23
CA ILE A 11 30.54 -20.02 31.78
C ILE A 11 30.65 -19.93 30.24
N SER A 12 29.54 -19.91 29.49
CA SER A 12 29.60 -19.69 28.04
C SER A 12 29.99 -18.26 27.65
N ALA A 13 29.62 -17.23 28.44
CA ALA A 13 30.03 -15.85 28.21
C ALA A 13 31.51 -15.59 28.52
N LYS A 14 32.13 -16.38 29.44
CA LYS A 14 33.57 -16.28 29.71
C LYS A 14 34.44 -17.05 28.72
N LEU A 15 33.89 -18.06 28.01
CA LEU A 15 34.63 -18.78 26.97
C LEU A 15 34.71 -17.99 25.64
N PHE A 16 33.83 -17.03 25.42
CA PHE A 16 33.82 -16.21 24.20
C PHE A 16 34.73 -14.96 24.31
N CYS A 17 35.19 -14.59 25.50
CA CYS A 17 36.09 -13.44 25.70
C CYS A 17 37.56 -13.82 25.78
N SER A 18 37.96 -15.10 25.56
CA SER A 18 39.35 -15.53 25.74
C SER A 18 40.07 -15.91 24.43
N PHE A 19 39.49 -15.53 23.27
CA PHE A 19 40.13 -15.87 21.98
C PHE A 19 40.59 -14.64 21.18
N SER A 20 40.92 -13.56 21.81
CA SER A 20 41.49 -12.40 21.15
C SER A 20 42.77 -11.92 21.81
N VAL A 21 43.80 -12.74 21.80
CA VAL A 21 45.22 -12.32 21.90
C VAL A 21 46.07 -13.52 21.47
N PHE A 22 46.48 -13.55 20.23
CA PHE A 22 47.74 -14.07 19.68
C PHE A 22 47.65 -13.85 18.15
N ALA A 23 48.06 -12.66 17.73
CA ALA A 23 48.53 -12.45 16.35
C ALA A 23 50.01 -12.19 16.46
N GLU A 24 50.78 -13.21 16.21
CA GLU A 24 52.21 -13.11 16.00
C GLU A 24 52.48 -12.77 14.54
N GLU A 25 53.25 -11.73 14.28
CA GLU A 25 53.71 -11.33 12.98
C GLU A 25 54.44 -12.48 12.29
N SER A 26 54.03 -12.86 11.11
CA SER A 26 54.87 -13.56 10.15
C SER A 26 54.42 -13.26 8.72
N GLY A 27 55.27 -12.50 8.02
CA GLY A 27 55.60 -12.71 6.61
C GLY A 27 54.50 -12.52 5.59
N GLU A 28 54.62 -11.46 4.81
CA GLU A 28 53.95 -11.20 3.54
C GLU A 28 53.77 -12.45 2.69
N VAL A 29 52.50 -12.88 2.54
CA VAL A 29 52.01 -13.49 1.33
C VAL A 29 50.83 -12.63 0.91
N SER A 30 51.04 -11.81 -0.12
CA SER A 30 50.00 -11.05 -0.79
C SER A 30 49.09 -12.05 -1.53
N ASP A 31 48.15 -12.64 -0.82
CA ASP A 31 46.94 -13.15 -1.46
C ASP A 31 46.15 -11.93 -1.93
N ILE A 32 46.41 -11.58 -3.20
CA ILE A 32 45.52 -10.72 -3.98
C ILE A 32 44.23 -11.49 -4.08
N LEU A 33 43.36 -11.36 -3.09
CA LEU A 33 41.94 -11.66 -3.29
C LEU A 33 41.50 -10.83 -4.49
N PRO A 34 40.86 -11.46 -5.50
CA PRO A 34 40.30 -10.68 -6.59
C PRO A 34 39.41 -9.61 -5.94
N PRO A 35 39.41 -8.37 -6.45
CA PRO A 35 38.61 -7.31 -5.90
C PRO A 35 37.20 -7.87 -5.77
N GLN A 36 36.61 -7.83 -4.55
CA GLN A 36 35.19 -8.09 -4.37
C GLN A 36 34.51 -7.13 -5.33
N GLN A 37 33.99 -7.69 -6.42
CA GLN A 37 33.18 -6.97 -7.36
C GLN A 37 32.03 -6.47 -6.52
N SER A 38 31.95 -5.16 -6.31
CA SER A 38 30.84 -4.54 -5.60
C SER A 38 29.59 -5.05 -6.30
N ASP A 39 28.69 -5.71 -5.56
CA ASP A 39 27.44 -6.24 -6.10
C ASP A 39 26.51 -5.14 -6.62
N GLU A 40 26.87 -3.88 -6.42
CA GLU A 40 26.13 -2.71 -6.86
C GLU A 40 26.44 -2.33 -8.32
N PRO A 41 25.42 -1.85 -9.07
CA PRO A 41 25.61 -1.41 -10.45
C PRO A 41 26.50 -0.17 -10.49
N THR A 42 27.39 -0.13 -11.48
CA THR A 42 28.24 1.04 -11.70
C THR A 42 27.45 2.14 -12.38
N VAL A 43 27.33 3.29 -11.75
CA VAL A 43 26.76 4.51 -12.33
C VAL A 43 27.78 5.65 -12.23
N TYR A 44 27.67 6.66 -13.09
CA TYR A 44 28.53 7.83 -13.03
C TYR A 44 28.42 8.51 -11.67
N GLN A 45 29.55 8.87 -11.05
CA GLN A 45 29.60 9.39 -9.68
C GLN A 45 28.76 10.66 -9.46
N GLY A 46 28.60 11.49 -10.48
CA GLY A 46 27.78 12.69 -10.44
C GLY A 46 26.28 12.44 -10.60
N SER A 47 25.88 11.27 -11.11
CA SER A 47 24.50 10.93 -11.39
C SER A 47 23.67 10.79 -10.09
N LYS A 48 22.37 10.97 -10.26
CA LYS A 48 21.35 10.61 -9.29
C LYS A 48 20.45 9.59 -9.98
N ALA A 49 20.42 8.37 -9.45
CA ALA A 49 19.82 7.25 -10.16
C ALA A 49 18.91 6.43 -9.24
N VAL A 50 17.74 6.05 -9.75
CA VAL A 50 16.81 5.17 -9.04
C VAL A 50 16.21 4.15 -10.00
N ILE A 51 15.83 3.00 -9.43
CA ILE A 51 14.96 2.01 -10.07
C ILE A 51 13.72 1.90 -9.21
N TYR A 52 12.56 2.13 -9.81
CA TYR A 52 11.26 2.07 -9.18
C TYR A 52 10.39 1.01 -9.83
N ASN A 53 9.74 0.19 -9.03
CA ASN A 53 8.73 -0.75 -9.51
C ASN A 53 7.33 -0.14 -9.33
N PRO A 54 6.61 0.19 -10.42
CA PRO A 54 5.33 0.87 -10.32
C PRO A 54 4.17 -0.02 -9.86
N GLN A 55 4.33 -1.36 -9.92
CA GLN A 55 3.29 -2.29 -9.48
C GLN A 55 3.26 -2.41 -7.95
N THR A 56 4.42 -2.37 -7.30
CA THR A 56 4.53 -2.50 -5.83
C THR A 56 4.76 -1.17 -5.13
N GLY A 57 5.10 -0.11 -5.87
CA GLY A 57 5.45 1.18 -5.27
C GLY A 57 6.83 1.21 -4.60
N THR A 58 7.72 0.28 -4.95
CA THR A 58 8.99 0.07 -4.26
C THR A 58 10.16 0.61 -5.07
N PHE A 59 11.08 1.34 -4.41
CA PHE A 59 12.39 1.65 -4.96
C PHE A 59 13.34 0.47 -4.69
N VAL A 60 13.79 -0.19 -5.74
CA VAL A 60 14.72 -1.33 -5.66
C VAL A 60 16.18 -0.92 -5.74
N TYR A 61 16.45 0.30 -6.19
CA TYR A 61 17.78 0.91 -6.20
C TYR A 61 17.65 2.42 -5.95
N ASP A 62 18.56 2.95 -5.14
CA ASP A 62 18.60 4.37 -4.78
C ASP A 62 20.05 4.84 -4.64
N TYR A 63 20.51 5.58 -5.62
CA TYR A 63 21.78 6.28 -5.59
C TYR A 63 21.56 7.78 -5.64
N LYS A 64 21.67 8.43 -4.50
CA LYS A 64 21.41 9.89 -4.33
C LYS A 64 20.02 10.30 -4.84
N GLY A 65 19.02 9.42 -4.71
CA GLY A 65 17.68 9.60 -5.30
C GLY A 65 16.93 10.81 -4.78
N ASP A 66 17.21 11.25 -3.54
CA ASP A 66 16.64 12.45 -2.92
C ASP A 66 17.47 13.73 -3.18
N ALA A 67 18.64 13.59 -3.83
CA ALA A 67 19.47 14.76 -4.10
C ALA A 67 18.86 15.64 -5.18
N ARG A 68 18.87 16.95 -4.91
CA ARG A 68 18.29 17.96 -5.82
C ARG A 68 18.96 17.93 -7.20
N ALA A 69 18.17 17.94 -8.23
CA ALA A 69 18.56 18.04 -9.62
C ALA A 69 17.72 19.09 -10.36
N GLU A 70 18.15 19.47 -11.56
CA GLU A 70 17.37 20.27 -12.49
C GLU A 70 16.23 19.41 -13.07
N ALA A 71 14.99 19.95 -13.10
CA ALA A 71 13.84 19.20 -13.61
C ALA A 71 13.94 18.88 -15.11
N ALA A 72 14.57 19.73 -15.88
CA ALA A 72 14.80 19.54 -17.32
C ALA A 72 13.53 19.04 -18.06
N THR A 73 13.66 18.02 -18.89
CA THR A 73 12.54 17.45 -19.67
C THR A 73 11.44 16.84 -18.79
N SER A 74 11.72 16.45 -17.53
CA SER A 74 10.68 15.90 -16.65
C SER A 74 9.57 16.91 -16.32
N ALA A 75 9.87 18.23 -16.35
CA ALA A 75 8.85 19.27 -16.20
C ALA A 75 7.78 19.15 -17.29
N LYS A 76 8.18 18.89 -18.53
CA LYS A 76 7.24 18.71 -19.66
C LYS A 76 6.39 17.45 -19.51
N MET A 77 6.87 16.43 -18.81
CA MET A 77 6.03 15.27 -18.48
C MET A 77 4.86 15.65 -17.57
N THR A 78 5.15 16.39 -16.50
CA THR A 78 4.10 16.88 -15.59
C THR A 78 3.11 17.77 -16.31
N ALA A 79 3.62 18.72 -17.15
CA ALA A 79 2.78 19.56 -17.98
C ALA A 79 1.87 18.74 -18.91
N LEU A 80 2.42 17.73 -19.57
CA LEU A 80 1.69 16.90 -20.52
C LEU A 80 0.63 16.02 -19.85
N ILE A 81 0.88 15.55 -18.63
CA ILE A 81 -0.12 14.84 -17.81
C ILE A 81 -1.34 15.75 -17.58
N LEU A 82 -1.13 16.96 -17.08
CA LEU A 82 -2.23 17.91 -16.81
C LEU A 82 -3.01 18.26 -18.09
N ILE A 83 -2.30 18.49 -19.20
CA ILE A 83 -2.91 18.77 -20.50
C ILE A 83 -3.75 17.58 -20.96
N TYR A 84 -3.20 16.37 -20.93
CA TYR A 84 -3.90 15.17 -21.35
C TYR A 84 -5.16 14.93 -20.51
N ASP A 85 -5.07 15.04 -19.20
CA ASP A 85 -6.20 14.82 -18.30
C ASP A 85 -7.34 15.84 -18.58
N LEU A 86 -7.00 17.11 -18.88
CA LEU A 86 -8.00 18.14 -19.22
C LEU A 86 -8.65 17.92 -20.58
N PHE A 87 -7.90 17.42 -21.57
CA PHE A 87 -8.35 17.29 -22.95
C PHE A 87 -8.67 15.86 -23.40
N SER A 88 -8.61 14.88 -22.52
CA SER A 88 -8.78 13.43 -22.84
C SER A 88 -10.03 13.11 -23.67
N THR A 89 -11.12 13.86 -23.47
CA THR A 89 -12.37 13.71 -24.24
C THR A 89 -12.46 14.65 -25.46
N GLN A 90 -11.46 15.50 -25.70
CA GLN A 90 -11.45 16.55 -26.71
C GLN A 90 -10.16 16.56 -27.55
N LEU A 91 -9.53 15.42 -27.74
CA LEU A 91 -8.25 15.27 -28.43
C LEU A 91 -8.31 15.71 -29.91
N ASN A 92 -9.49 15.72 -30.54
CA ASN A 92 -9.69 16.20 -31.90
C ASN A 92 -9.84 17.74 -32.03
N THR A 93 -9.83 18.49 -30.91
CA THR A 93 -9.86 19.95 -30.95
C THR A 93 -8.64 20.47 -31.69
N VAL A 94 -8.86 21.47 -32.58
CA VAL A 94 -7.81 22.06 -33.39
C VAL A 94 -7.28 23.29 -32.72
N ILE A 95 -5.96 23.40 -32.60
CA ILE A 95 -5.22 24.56 -32.11
C ILE A 95 -4.55 25.25 -33.31
N THR A 96 -4.70 26.58 -33.41
CA THR A 96 -3.89 27.40 -34.31
C THR A 96 -2.65 27.86 -33.56
N VAL A 97 -1.46 27.53 -34.06
CA VAL A 97 -0.20 28.02 -33.48
C VAL A 97 -0.12 29.54 -33.71
N LYS A 98 -0.06 30.33 -32.64
CA LYS A 98 0.07 31.78 -32.68
C LYS A 98 1.54 32.18 -32.54
N LYS A 99 1.88 33.41 -32.91
CA LYS A 99 3.25 33.93 -32.75
C LYS A 99 3.71 33.93 -31.28
N GLU A 100 2.80 34.24 -30.38
CA GLU A 100 3.04 34.23 -28.93
C GLU A 100 3.41 32.83 -28.40
N HIS A 101 2.88 31.76 -28.99
CA HIS A 101 3.22 30.37 -28.60
C HIS A 101 4.67 30.00 -28.96
N LEU A 102 5.33 30.78 -29.82
CA LEU A 102 6.70 30.50 -30.28
C LEU A 102 7.70 31.56 -29.73
N THR A 103 7.27 32.39 -28.78
CA THR A 103 8.10 33.41 -28.13
C THR A 103 8.60 32.85 -26.79
N ASP A 104 9.84 33.16 -26.41
CA ASP A 104 10.48 32.81 -25.14
C ASP A 104 10.49 31.31 -24.80
N ILE A 105 10.50 30.44 -25.82
CA ILE A 105 10.55 28.97 -25.66
C ILE A 105 11.96 28.41 -25.74
N GLY A 106 12.98 29.26 -25.78
CA GLY A 106 14.39 28.91 -25.94
C GLY A 106 14.87 28.99 -27.37
N ALA A 107 16.17 28.77 -27.61
CA ALA A 107 16.77 28.80 -28.94
C ALA A 107 16.85 27.38 -29.56
N ALA A 108 16.47 27.27 -30.83
CA ALA A 108 16.51 25.99 -31.56
C ALA A 108 17.92 25.38 -31.67
N THR A 109 18.96 26.19 -31.49
CA THR A 109 20.37 25.76 -31.47
C THR A 109 20.81 25.17 -30.13
N ASN A 110 20.01 25.37 -29.07
CA ASN A 110 20.32 24.84 -27.75
C ASN A 110 19.75 23.39 -27.60
N PRO A 111 20.62 22.37 -27.38
CA PRO A 111 20.17 20.98 -27.21
C PRO A 111 19.18 20.77 -26.07
N ALA A 112 19.19 21.62 -25.04
CA ALA A 112 18.28 21.57 -23.91
C ALA A 112 16.87 22.16 -24.22
N THR A 113 16.69 22.79 -25.38
CA THR A 113 15.40 23.36 -25.84
C THR A 113 15.01 22.73 -27.19
N PRO A 114 14.63 21.46 -27.24
CA PRO A 114 14.28 20.80 -28.49
C PRO A 114 13.06 21.44 -29.15
N MET A 115 13.11 21.54 -30.48
CA MET A 115 12.06 22.11 -31.33
C MET A 115 11.87 21.27 -32.57
N ILE A 116 10.66 21.22 -33.12
CA ILE A 116 10.31 20.51 -34.36
C ILE A 116 10.01 21.48 -35.51
N GLY A 117 10.11 22.78 -35.27
CA GLY A 117 10.01 23.82 -36.31
C GLY A 117 8.57 24.22 -36.67
N LEU A 118 7.66 24.22 -35.67
CA LEU A 118 6.29 24.71 -35.88
C LEU A 118 6.28 26.19 -36.30
N LYS A 119 5.28 26.55 -37.11
CA LYS A 119 5.14 27.92 -37.63
C LYS A 119 3.81 28.55 -37.22
N ALA A 120 3.83 29.81 -36.90
CA ALA A 120 2.62 30.60 -36.66
C ALA A 120 1.67 30.54 -37.86
N GLY A 121 0.38 30.37 -37.58
CA GLY A 121 -0.67 30.19 -38.58
C GLY A 121 -0.99 28.73 -38.91
N ASN A 122 -0.10 27.77 -38.63
CA ASN A 122 -0.41 26.36 -38.82
C ASN A 122 -1.39 25.85 -37.76
N THR A 123 -2.19 24.87 -38.14
CA THR A 123 -3.19 24.26 -37.29
C THR A 123 -2.88 22.78 -37.04
N TYR A 124 -3.09 22.35 -35.82
CA TYR A 124 -2.87 20.97 -35.39
C TYR A 124 -3.96 20.53 -34.45
N LYS A 125 -4.33 19.23 -34.45
CA LYS A 125 -5.13 18.67 -33.40
C LYS A 125 -4.34 18.58 -32.09
N ILE A 126 -5.02 18.65 -30.96
CA ILE A 126 -4.40 18.44 -29.64
C ILE A 126 -3.67 17.09 -29.62
N GLU A 127 -4.30 16.01 -30.11
CA GLU A 127 -3.68 14.67 -30.21
C GLU A 127 -2.38 14.68 -31.02
N GLU A 128 -2.34 15.40 -32.15
CA GLU A 128 -1.14 15.47 -32.98
C GLU A 128 0.03 16.15 -32.25
N LEU A 129 -0.23 17.23 -31.54
CA LEU A 129 0.77 17.92 -30.73
C LEU A 129 1.21 17.08 -29.52
N ILE A 130 0.28 16.41 -28.83
CA ILE A 130 0.61 15.49 -27.73
C ILE A 130 1.59 14.40 -28.22
N LYS A 131 1.28 13.71 -29.32
CA LYS A 131 2.16 12.68 -29.90
C LYS A 131 3.51 13.26 -30.31
N ALA A 132 3.53 14.44 -30.90
CA ALA A 132 4.79 15.13 -31.28
C ALA A 132 5.65 15.44 -30.03
N VAL A 133 5.01 15.93 -28.94
CA VAL A 133 5.70 16.15 -27.66
C VAL A 133 6.23 14.85 -27.08
N CYS A 134 5.42 13.81 -26.98
CA CYS A 134 5.83 12.52 -26.43
C CYS A 134 7.09 11.94 -27.10
N VAL A 135 7.24 12.15 -28.43
CA VAL A 135 8.40 11.64 -29.17
C VAL A 135 9.60 12.58 -29.05
N SER A 136 9.42 13.89 -29.16
CA SER A 136 10.51 14.86 -29.28
C SER A 136 10.79 15.69 -28.04
N TRP A 137 9.80 15.83 -27.15
CA TRP A 137 9.80 16.77 -26.02
C TRP A 137 10.02 18.23 -26.44
N ALA A 138 9.57 18.57 -27.65
CA ALA A 138 9.80 19.86 -28.29
C ALA A 138 9.01 20.99 -27.62
N ASN A 139 9.69 22.11 -27.37
CA ASN A 139 9.13 23.25 -26.70
C ASN A 139 8.06 23.96 -27.56
N ASP A 140 8.29 24.06 -28.86
CA ASP A 140 7.33 24.67 -29.82
C ASP A 140 6.07 23.81 -30.03
N ALA A 141 6.11 22.51 -29.66
CA ALA A 141 4.93 21.62 -29.70
C ALA A 141 4.12 21.65 -28.40
N ILE A 142 4.78 21.68 -27.24
CA ILE A 142 4.08 21.68 -25.96
C ILE A 142 3.52 23.07 -25.60
N ASN A 143 4.20 24.15 -25.97
CA ASN A 143 3.79 25.47 -25.57
C ASN A 143 2.39 25.91 -26.10
N PRO A 144 1.99 25.63 -27.35
CA PRO A 144 0.61 25.80 -27.78
C PRO A 144 -0.42 25.04 -26.96
N LEU A 145 -0.08 23.85 -26.49
CA LEU A 145 -0.94 23.03 -25.61
C LEU A 145 -1.09 23.65 -24.21
N ILE A 146 -0.01 24.23 -23.66
CA ILE A 146 -0.03 24.95 -22.38
C ILE A 146 -0.94 26.16 -22.47
N HIS A 147 -0.80 26.94 -23.55
CA HIS A 147 -1.69 28.09 -23.80
C HIS A 147 -3.16 27.67 -23.91
N ALA A 148 -3.45 26.59 -24.64
CA ALA A 148 -4.80 26.05 -24.74
C ALA A 148 -5.34 25.57 -23.38
N TYR A 149 -4.48 24.95 -22.54
CA TYR A 149 -4.83 24.58 -21.18
C TYR A 149 -5.21 25.79 -20.33
N CYS A 150 -4.36 26.83 -20.34
CA CYS A 150 -4.60 28.06 -19.59
C CYS A 150 -5.89 28.78 -20.04
N GLU A 151 -6.11 28.88 -21.36
CA GLU A 151 -7.34 29.43 -21.92
C GLU A 151 -8.59 28.68 -21.45
N LYS A 152 -8.54 27.35 -21.52
CA LYS A 152 -9.66 26.50 -21.09
C LYS A 152 -9.94 26.57 -19.58
N LYS A 153 -8.90 26.72 -18.78
CA LYS A 153 -9.00 26.85 -17.31
C LYS A 153 -9.29 28.25 -16.85
N GLY A 154 -9.10 29.27 -17.72
CA GLY A 154 -9.22 30.67 -17.37
C GLY A 154 -8.13 31.17 -16.42
N ILE A 155 -6.91 30.65 -16.55
CA ILE A 155 -5.75 31.03 -15.75
C ILE A 155 -4.68 31.71 -16.61
N GLU A 156 -3.85 32.52 -15.98
CA GLU A 156 -2.68 33.11 -16.63
C GLU A 156 -1.59 32.05 -16.87
N TYR A 157 -0.79 32.21 -17.93
CA TYR A 157 0.29 31.28 -18.28
C TYR A 157 1.27 31.02 -17.11
N GLY A 158 1.61 32.06 -16.33
CA GLY A 158 2.47 31.94 -15.16
C GLY A 158 1.90 31.10 -14.02
N GLU A 159 0.57 30.93 -13.94
CA GLU A 159 -0.08 30.12 -12.92
C GLU A 159 0.03 28.59 -13.21
N PHE A 160 0.24 28.22 -14.47
CA PHE A 160 0.33 26.81 -14.87
C PHE A 160 1.46 26.07 -14.13
N ALA A 161 2.61 26.71 -13.91
CA ALA A 161 3.70 26.12 -13.14
C ALA A 161 3.33 25.83 -11.67
N LYS A 162 2.41 26.63 -11.09
CA LYS A 162 1.88 26.35 -9.74
C LYS A 162 0.97 25.12 -9.76
N GLU A 163 0.11 24.96 -10.78
CA GLU A 163 -0.71 23.75 -10.93
C GLU A 163 0.17 22.50 -11.13
N MET A 164 1.27 22.61 -11.89
CA MET A 164 2.25 21.54 -12.05
C MET A 164 2.88 21.15 -10.70
N THR A 165 3.26 22.13 -9.88
CA THR A 165 3.83 21.90 -8.54
C THR A 165 2.81 21.22 -7.63
N ALA A 166 1.57 21.75 -7.59
CA ALA A 166 0.49 21.17 -6.79
C ALA A 166 0.16 19.72 -7.22
N TYR A 167 0.19 19.46 -8.52
CA TYR A 167 0.04 18.08 -9.01
C TYR A 167 1.16 17.16 -8.54
N ALA A 168 2.43 17.59 -8.67
CA ALA A 168 3.57 16.80 -8.20
C ALA A 168 3.46 16.51 -6.69
N GLU A 169 3.09 17.49 -5.87
CA GLU A 169 2.83 17.31 -4.43
C GLU A 169 1.71 16.28 -4.18
N SER A 170 0.63 16.33 -4.97
CA SER A 170 -0.52 15.41 -4.81
C SER A 170 -0.20 13.94 -5.08
N ILE A 171 0.85 13.65 -5.84
CA ILE A 171 1.32 12.30 -6.14
C ILE A 171 2.51 11.85 -5.27
N GLY A 172 2.85 12.65 -4.24
CA GLY A 172 3.89 12.32 -3.26
C GLY A 172 5.29 12.87 -3.57
N CYS A 173 5.46 13.74 -4.57
CA CYS A 173 6.73 14.40 -4.83
C CYS A 173 6.97 15.49 -3.78
N THR A 174 8.00 15.36 -2.96
CA THR A 174 8.28 16.29 -1.85
C THR A 174 9.20 17.44 -2.25
N ASP A 175 10.08 17.22 -3.23
CA ASP A 175 11.18 18.12 -3.58
C ASP A 175 11.10 18.66 -5.01
N THR A 176 9.97 18.43 -5.70
CA THR A 176 9.72 18.97 -7.04
C THR A 176 9.02 20.30 -6.96
N ARG A 177 9.62 21.32 -7.59
CA ARG A 177 9.07 22.68 -7.69
C ARG A 177 9.29 23.23 -9.08
N TYR A 178 8.22 23.72 -9.69
CA TYR A 178 8.25 24.33 -11.02
C TYR A 178 8.09 25.85 -10.94
N LYS A 179 8.91 26.56 -11.68
CA LYS A 179 8.85 28.01 -11.90
C LYS A 179 8.34 28.34 -13.31
N GLU A 180 8.56 27.38 -14.23
CA GLU A 180 8.10 27.50 -15.61
C GLU A 180 7.87 26.08 -16.20
N PRO A 181 7.00 25.94 -17.22
CA PRO A 181 6.54 24.61 -17.65
C PRO A 181 7.45 23.90 -18.66
N LEU A 182 8.42 24.57 -19.27
CA LEU A 182 9.23 24.00 -20.37
C LEU A 182 10.49 23.29 -19.91
N GLY A 183 10.79 23.31 -18.60
CA GLY A 183 11.94 22.65 -18.01
C GLY A 183 13.26 23.39 -18.20
N ARG A 184 13.23 24.71 -18.33
CA ARG A 184 14.44 25.52 -18.42
C ARG A 184 15.02 25.74 -17.03
N GLY A 185 16.24 25.26 -16.81
CA GLY A 185 16.90 25.30 -15.51
C GLY A 185 17.30 26.71 -15.03
N ASP A 186 17.49 27.64 -15.97
CA ASP A 186 17.75 29.06 -15.68
C ASP A 186 16.61 29.72 -14.91
N MET A 187 15.42 29.18 -15.01
CA MET A 187 14.24 29.65 -14.28
C MET A 187 14.08 29.02 -12.88
N GLY A 188 14.94 28.08 -12.49
CA GLY A 188 15.00 27.51 -11.14
C GLY A 188 14.04 26.36 -10.87
N ASN A 189 13.63 25.61 -11.89
CA ASN A 189 12.95 24.33 -11.73
C ASN A 189 13.84 23.33 -10.99
N ALA A 190 13.28 22.60 -10.07
CA ALA A 190 14.01 21.60 -9.29
C ALA A 190 13.18 20.33 -9.12
N THR A 191 13.88 19.19 -9.00
CA THR A 191 13.29 17.88 -8.76
C THR A 191 14.31 16.94 -8.10
N THR A 192 13.92 15.68 -7.86
CA THR A 192 14.80 14.58 -7.46
C THR A 192 14.57 13.38 -8.37
N ALA A 193 15.49 12.42 -8.37
CA ALA A 193 15.31 11.21 -9.19
C ALA A 193 14.11 10.37 -8.71
N LYS A 194 13.84 10.34 -7.40
CA LYS A 194 12.65 9.68 -6.84
C LYS A 194 11.36 10.35 -7.30
N ASP A 195 11.27 11.66 -7.20
CA ASP A 195 10.09 12.40 -7.66
C ASP A 195 9.84 12.19 -9.15
N VAL A 196 10.89 12.20 -9.98
CA VAL A 196 10.76 11.92 -11.41
C VAL A 196 10.26 10.50 -11.66
N ALA A 197 10.68 9.52 -10.86
CA ALA A 197 10.17 8.15 -10.99
C ALA A 197 8.68 8.06 -10.67
N LEU A 198 8.17 8.80 -9.65
CA LEU A 198 6.74 8.90 -9.36
C LEU A 198 5.97 9.58 -10.50
N ILE A 199 6.51 10.65 -11.09
CA ILE A 199 5.92 11.29 -12.26
C ILE A 199 5.89 10.33 -13.46
N CYS A 200 6.96 9.57 -13.70
CA CYS A 200 7.00 8.53 -14.73
C CYS A 200 5.95 7.44 -14.49
N ALA A 201 5.71 7.03 -13.26
CA ALA A 201 4.66 6.06 -12.92
C ALA A 201 3.26 6.60 -13.25
N GLN A 202 2.99 7.88 -12.97
CA GLN A 202 1.73 8.51 -13.34
C GLN A 202 1.57 8.63 -14.87
N PHE A 203 2.65 8.86 -15.58
CA PHE A 203 2.67 8.90 -17.03
C PHE A 203 2.46 7.49 -17.64
N TYR A 204 3.09 6.48 -17.05
CA TYR A 204 2.93 5.06 -17.41
C TYR A 204 1.46 4.60 -17.29
N ASN A 205 0.76 5.04 -16.25
CA ASN A 205 -0.66 4.72 -16.04
C ASN A 205 -1.60 5.36 -17.09
N ARG A 206 -1.12 6.34 -17.89
CA ARG A 206 -1.85 6.95 -19.00
C ARG A 206 -1.39 6.31 -20.30
N TYR A 207 -2.03 5.18 -20.64
CA TYR A 207 -1.60 4.31 -21.74
C TYR A 207 -1.28 5.06 -23.04
N ASP A 208 -2.13 5.98 -23.49
CA ASP A 208 -1.94 6.69 -24.75
C ASP A 208 -0.69 7.60 -24.73
N LEU A 209 -0.42 8.25 -23.60
CA LEU A 209 0.81 9.04 -23.43
C LEU A 209 2.02 8.13 -23.41
N PHE A 210 1.94 7.06 -22.64
CA PHE A 210 3.04 6.11 -22.48
C PHE A 210 3.42 5.48 -23.84
N ILE A 211 2.45 4.94 -24.57
CA ILE A 211 2.70 4.32 -25.89
C ILE A 211 3.23 5.33 -26.90
N SER A 212 2.74 6.58 -26.85
CA SER A 212 3.26 7.64 -27.71
C SER A 212 4.72 7.96 -27.39
N SER A 213 5.13 7.97 -26.13
CA SER A 213 6.51 8.22 -25.71
C SER A 213 7.46 7.04 -26.00
N ALA A 214 6.91 5.83 -26.16
CA ALA A 214 7.68 4.65 -26.55
C ALA A 214 7.97 4.57 -28.06
N ALA A 215 7.37 5.45 -28.85
CA ALA A 215 7.60 5.47 -30.28
C ALA A 215 8.98 6.04 -30.64
N SER A 216 9.68 5.41 -31.56
CA SER A 216 10.99 5.87 -32.04
C SER A 216 10.88 7.06 -33.03
N TYR A 217 9.72 7.24 -33.65
CA TYR A 217 9.40 8.38 -34.50
C TYR A 217 7.90 8.63 -34.59
N TYR A 218 7.53 9.82 -35.02
CA TYR A 218 6.15 10.23 -35.34
C TYR A 218 6.13 11.06 -36.62
N VAL A 219 5.13 10.88 -37.47
CA VAL A 219 4.97 11.69 -38.71
C VAL A 219 3.90 12.74 -38.46
N LEU A 220 4.30 14.00 -38.33
CA LEU A 220 3.41 15.15 -38.15
C LEU A 220 3.28 15.90 -39.48
N GLN A 221 2.10 15.83 -40.10
CA GLN A 221 1.78 16.51 -41.38
C GLN A 221 2.88 16.37 -42.46
N GLY A 222 3.41 15.13 -42.61
CA GLY A 222 4.43 14.81 -43.59
C GLY A 222 5.90 15.00 -43.13
N SER A 223 6.12 15.62 -41.97
CA SER A 223 7.44 15.76 -41.36
C SER A 223 7.70 14.64 -40.35
N THR A 224 8.82 13.92 -40.48
CA THR A 224 9.20 12.86 -39.54
C THR A 224 9.96 13.44 -38.36
N ILE A 225 9.43 13.21 -37.18
CA ILE A 225 10.01 13.61 -35.88
C ILE A 225 10.59 12.34 -35.25
N HIS A 226 11.84 12.38 -34.82
CA HIS A 226 12.50 11.26 -34.17
C HIS A 226 12.61 11.43 -32.68
N THR A 227 12.62 10.28 -31.95
CA THR A 227 12.88 10.28 -30.52
C THR A 227 14.28 10.76 -30.20
N ARG A 228 14.44 11.34 -29.02
CA ARG A 228 15.75 11.69 -28.43
C ARG A 228 16.19 10.67 -27.37
N ASN A 229 15.33 9.71 -27.04
CA ASN A 229 15.68 8.61 -26.16
C ASN A 229 16.33 7.49 -26.98
N TYR A 230 17.64 7.44 -26.96
CA TYR A 230 18.43 6.47 -27.77
C TYR A 230 18.30 5.04 -27.27
N LEU A 231 17.76 4.82 -26.06
CA LEU A 231 17.42 3.46 -25.60
C LEU A 231 16.35 2.80 -26.49
N LEU A 232 15.53 3.60 -27.18
CA LEU A 232 14.43 3.10 -28.02
C LEU A 232 14.84 2.74 -29.45
N SER A 233 16.04 3.08 -29.91
CA SER A 233 16.40 2.92 -31.32
C SER A 233 17.90 2.80 -31.57
N GLU A 234 18.31 1.63 -32.08
CA GLU A 234 19.67 1.39 -32.63
C GLU A 234 20.01 2.30 -33.81
N ARG A 235 19.00 2.80 -34.52
CA ARG A 235 19.20 3.56 -35.76
C ARG A 235 19.83 4.93 -35.51
N ILE A 236 19.57 5.54 -34.36
CA ILE A 236 19.98 6.92 -34.06
C ILE A 236 21.36 6.94 -33.41
N MET A 237 21.62 6.06 -32.49
CA MET A 237 22.89 5.89 -31.80
C MET A 237 23.13 4.41 -31.54
N PRO A 238 23.84 3.71 -32.46
CA PRO A 238 24.13 2.30 -32.32
C PRO A 238 24.83 1.98 -31.00
N GLY A 239 24.49 0.85 -30.41
CA GLY A 239 25.03 0.40 -29.13
C GLY A 239 24.37 0.98 -27.90
N ASN A 240 23.47 2.00 -28.00
CA ASN A 240 22.77 2.56 -26.86
C ASN A 240 21.37 1.97 -26.64
N SER A 241 20.78 1.28 -27.61
CA SER A 241 19.45 0.70 -27.41
C SER A 241 19.42 -0.35 -26.31
N LEU A 242 18.28 -0.47 -25.69
CA LEU A 242 18.02 -1.45 -24.63
C LEU A 242 16.76 -2.24 -24.97
N LYS A 243 16.92 -3.57 -25.12
CA LYS A 243 15.78 -4.46 -25.38
C LYS A 243 14.77 -4.38 -24.25
N GLY A 244 13.52 -4.14 -24.59
CA GLY A 244 12.42 -3.99 -23.62
C GLY A 244 12.26 -2.58 -23.08
N ALA A 245 13.13 -1.61 -23.44
CA ALA A 245 12.96 -0.22 -23.07
C ALA A 245 11.75 0.39 -23.79
N ARG A 246 10.93 1.15 -23.03
CA ARG A 246 9.76 1.87 -23.53
C ARG A 246 9.66 3.25 -22.85
N GLY A 247 9.48 4.33 -23.66
CA GLY A 247 9.40 5.69 -23.10
C GLY A 247 10.63 5.96 -22.21
N PHE A 248 10.72 6.93 -21.41
CA PHE A 248 9.86 8.12 -21.33
C PHE A 248 10.54 9.26 -22.07
N PHE A 249 11.70 9.73 -21.57
CA PHE A 249 12.44 10.85 -22.14
C PHE A 249 13.95 10.68 -22.03
N ALA A 250 14.66 11.39 -22.87
CA ALA A 250 16.06 11.70 -22.67
C ALA A 250 16.31 13.15 -23.14
N GLY A 251 17.17 13.86 -22.45
CA GLY A 251 17.47 15.22 -22.78
C GLY A 251 18.57 15.83 -21.92
N GLN A 252 19.11 16.95 -22.39
CA GLN A 252 20.11 17.73 -21.67
C GLN A 252 19.44 18.74 -20.75
N ALA A 253 19.91 18.85 -19.53
CA ALA A 253 19.53 19.90 -18.59
C ALA A 253 20.08 21.25 -19.07
N PHE A 254 19.30 22.32 -18.86
CA PHE A 254 19.60 23.62 -19.43
C PHE A 254 20.81 24.30 -18.76
N ALA A 255 20.82 24.33 -17.43
CA ALA A 255 21.84 25.05 -16.69
C ALA A 255 23.13 24.24 -16.53
N SER A 256 23.03 22.96 -16.16
CA SER A 256 24.19 22.10 -15.91
C SER A 256 24.81 21.53 -17.20
N GLY A 257 24.02 21.42 -18.27
CA GLY A 257 24.43 20.69 -19.47
C GLY A 257 24.48 19.18 -19.32
N ASN A 258 24.16 18.66 -18.13
CA ASN A 258 24.10 17.23 -17.84
C ASN A 258 22.91 16.55 -18.51
N TYR A 259 22.98 15.25 -18.68
CA TYR A 259 21.92 14.48 -19.32
C TYR A 259 20.99 13.83 -18.28
N CYS A 260 19.71 13.80 -18.65
CA CYS A 260 18.68 13.11 -17.90
C CYS A 260 18.03 12.06 -18.82
N VAL A 261 17.90 10.84 -18.33
CA VAL A 261 17.28 9.73 -19.04
C VAL A 261 16.30 9.04 -18.12
N ALA A 262 15.08 8.82 -18.62
CA ALA A 262 14.11 7.99 -17.96
C ALA A 262 13.47 7.03 -18.95
N THR A 263 13.32 5.77 -18.54
CA THR A 263 12.68 4.72 -19.34
C THR A 263 11.96 3.72 -18.45
N SER A 264 10.91 3.08 -18.98
CA SER A 264 10.44 1.83 -18.39
C SER A 264 11.09 0.65 -19.11
N VAL A 265 11.29 -0.45 -18.41
CA VAL A 265 11.77 -1.69 -18.97
C VAL A 265 10.89 -2.82 -18.46
N GLU A 266 10.34 -3.60 -19.39
CA GLU A 266 9.57 -4.80 -19.08
C GLU A 266 10.51 -6.01 -19.09
N ASP A 267 10.45 -6.82 -18.02
CA ASP A 267 11.18 -8.08 -17.90
C ASP A 267 10.25 -9.17 -17.36
N GLY A 268 9.66 -9.93 -18.27
CA GLY A 268 8.58 -10.85 -17.94
C GLY A 268 7.40 -10.12 -17.28
N PRO A 269 7.01 -10.47 -16.06
CA PRO A 269 5.96 -9.77 -15.32
C PRO A 269 6.44 -8.46 -14.67
N LEU A 270 7.74 -8.25 -14.54
CA LEU A 270 8.32 -7.09 -13.87
C LEU A 270 8.36 -5.88 -14.78
N THR A 271 8.01 -4.72 -14.22
CA THR A 271 8.25 -3.43 -14.86
C THR A 271 9.15 -2.59 -13.96
N TYR A 272 10.25 -2.12 -14.53
CA TYR A 272 11.15 -1.19 -13.88
C TYR A 272 11.02 0.19 -14.54
N ILE A 273 10.87 1.23 -13.73
CA ILE A 273 11.07 2.62 -14.15
C ILE A 273 12.47 3.01 -13.69
N VAL A 274 13.33 3.30 -14.62
CA VAL A 274 14.73 3.68 -14.37
C VAL A 274 14.90 5.14 -14.70
N VAL A 275 15.42 5.89 -13.75
CA VAL A 275 15.69 7.33 -13.89
C VAL A 275 17.15 7.60 -13.56
N VAL A 276 17.83 8.28 -14.45
CA VAL A 276 19.20 8.82 -14.28
C VAL A 276 19.14 10.31 -14.54
N LEU A 277 19.43 11.12 -13.54
CA LEU A 277 19.57 12.57 -13.62
C LEU A 277 21.04 12.96 -13.43
N ASP A 278 21.42 14.09 -13.96
CA ASP A 278 22.79 14.63 -13.93
C ASP A 278 23.86 13.67 -14.45
N GLY A 279 23.48 12.82 -15.42
CA GLY A 279 24.40 11.92 -16.07
C GLY A 279 25.38 12.65 -17.01
N CYS A 280 26.58 12.12 -17.13
CA CYS A 280 27.62 12.71 -17.97
C CYS A 280 27.57 12.08 -19.38
N MET A 281 27.25 12.89 -20.41
CA MET A 281 27.24 12.42 -21.81
C MET A 281 28.61 12.53 -22.48
N TYR A 282 29.41 13.48 -22.02
CA TYR A 282 30.75 13.74 -22.57
C TYR A 282 31.75 13.89 -21.44
N LEU A 283 32.89 13.27 -21.59
CA LEU A 283 34.05 13.42 -20.72
C LEU A 283 35.00 14.45 -21.29
N TYR A 284 35.98 14.88 -20.50
CA TYR A 284 37.06 15.77 -20.92
C TYR A 284 38.39 15.04 -20.70
N ASP A 285 39.28 15.10 -21.66
CA ASP A 285 40.65 14.61 -21.54
C ASP A 285 41.51 15.54 -20.67
N GLU A 286 42.81 15.21 -20.54
CA GLU A 286 43.76 15.99 -19.76
C GLU A 286 44.02 17.38 -20.38
N GLU A 287 43.82 17.54 -21.68
CA GLU A 287 43.90 18.78 -22.41
C GLU A 287 42.61 19.60 -22.36
N GLY A 288 41.54 19.09 -21.72
CA GLY A 288 40.21 19.72 -21.62
C GLY A 288 39.38 19.60 -22.90
N VAL A 289 39.72 18.69 -23.80
CA VAL A 289 38.94 18.44 -25.03
C VAL A 289 37.80 17.47 -24.70
N ARG A 290 36.58 17.86 -25.08
CA ARG A 290 35.39 17.07 -24.87
C ARG A 290 35.32 15.88 -25.83
N TYR A 291 35.13 14.69 -25.27
CA TYR A 291 34.92 13.47 -26.05
C TYR A 291 33.74 12.66 -25.54
N PHE A 292 33.16 11.81 -26.39
CA PHE A 292 32.13 10.86 -26.04
C PHE A 292 32.76 9.51 -25.72
N ASP A 293 32.37 8.96 -24.54
CA ASP A 293 32.81 7.61 -24.15
C ASP A 293 31.58 6.67 -24.27
N GLU A 294 31.68 5.69 -25.15
CA GLU A 294 30.61 4.70 -25.38
C GLU A 294 30.32 3.86 -24.14
N GLY A 295 31.31 3.65 -23.27
CA GLY A 295 31.22 2.88 -22.04
C GLY A 295 30.79 3.68 -20.81
N LYS A 296 30.78 5.02 -20.89
CA LYS A 296 30.51 5.91 -19.75
C LYS A 296 29.59 7.05 -20.12
N ASN A 297 28.31 6.74 -20.28
CA ASN A 297 27.28 7.71 -20.58
C ASN A 297 25.95 7.32 -19.90
N PRO A 298 24.96 8.20 -19.79
CA PRO A 298 23.72 7.93 -19.07
C PRO A 298 22.92 6.74 -19.58
N TYR A 299 23.07 6.37 -20.84
CA TYR A 299 22.43 5.19 -21.42
C TYR A 299 23.11 3.90 -20.97
N THR A 300 24.44 3.90 -20.81
CA THR A 300 25.18 2.77 -20.24
C THR A 300 24.88 2.62 -18.75
N ASP A 301 24.71 3.72 -18.01
CA ASP A 301 24.25 3.69 -16.62
C ASP A 301 22.88 3.00 -16.51
N VAL A 302 21.91 3.38 -17.34
CA VAL A 302 20.58 2.73 -17.40
C VAL A 302 20.70 1.24 -17.71
N LYS A 303 21.56 0.83 -18.67
CA LYS A 303 21.76 -0.59 -18.99
C LYS A 303 22.36 -1.36 -17.82
N SER A 304 23.35 -0.78 -17.13
CA SER A 304 23.96 -1.37 -15.95
C SER A 304 22.92 -1.59 -14.83
N LEU A 305 22.12 -0.57 -14.55
CA LEU A 305 21.03 -0.61 -13.56
C LEU A 305 19.99 -1.69 -13.89
N VAL A 306 19.55 -1.75 -15.15
CA VAL A 306 18.56 -2.74 -15.61
C VAL A 306 19.10 -4.15 -15.52
N ASN A 307 20.31 -4.38 -16.00
CA ASN A 307 20.94 -5.70 -15.95
C ASN A 307 21.14 -6.17 -14.50
N TRP A 308 21.54 -5.27 -13.62
CA TRP A 308 21.66 -5.56 -12.19
C TRP A 308 20.29 -5.94 -11.59
N ALA A 309 19.24 -5.14 -11.82
CA ALA A 309 17.92 -5.40 -11.27
C ALA A 309 17.33 -6.73 -11.79
N LYS A 310 17.45 -7.02 -13.07
CA LYS A 310 16.97 -8.28 -13.68
C LYS A 310 17.59 -9.54 -13.07
N ASN A 311 18.83 -9.45 -12.62
CA ASN A 311 19.55 -10.57 -12.03
C ASN A 311 19.34 -10.71 -10.52
N ARG A 312 18.80 -9.68 -9.86
CA ARG A 312 18.71 -9.60 -8.39
C ARG A 312 17.29 -9.58 -7.84
N TYR A 313 16.31 -9.28 -8.66
CA TYR A 313 14.93 -9.14 -8.20
C TYR A 313 13.98 -10.07 -8.94
N SER A 314 13.00 -10.58 -8.20
CA SER A 314 11.92 -11.38 -8.74
C SER A 314 10.59 -11.05 -8.07
N TYR A 315 9.49 -11.37 -8.74
CA TYR A 315 8.18 -11.33 -8.09
C TYR A 315 7.97 -12.55 -7.22
N VAL A 316 7.45 -12.30 -6.03
CA VAL A 316 6.93 -13.32 -5.15
C VAL A 316 5.45 -13.05 -4.88
N ASN A 317 4.63 -14.09 -5.06
CA ASN A 317 3.24 -14.05 -4.64
C ASN A 317 3.21 -14.39 -3.16
N LEU A 318 2.81 -13.44 -2.34
CA LEU A 318 2.61 -13.65 -0.90
C LEU A 318 1.25 -14.28 -0.62
N CYS A 319 0.27 -13.97 -1.48
CA CYS A 319 -1.09 -14.47 -1.41
C CYS A 319 -1.76 -14.36 -2.78
N LEU A 320 -2.53 -15.36 -3.17
CA LEU A 320 -3.37 -15.29 -4.36
C LEU A 320 -4.81 -14.90 -3.98
N ALA A 321 -5.54 -14.36 -4.93
CA ALA A 321 -6.97 -14.12 -4.73
C ALA A 321 -7.71 -15.45 -4.53
N GLY A 322 -8.44 -15.59 -3.43
CA GLY A 322 -9.13 -16.81 -3.05
C GLY A 322 -8.33 -17.74 -2.14
N ASP A 323 -7.05 -17.46 -1.85
CA ASP A 323 -6.30 -18.24 -0.88
C ASP A 323 -6.95 -18.13 0.51
N ALA A 324 -7.05 -19.27 1.20
CA ALA A 324 -7.48 -19.30 2.60
C ALA A 324 -6.41 -18.64 3.47
N VAL A 325 -6.83 -17.65 4.25
CA VAL A 325 -5.94 -16.88 5.13
C VAL A 325 -6.16 -17.26 6.59
N ASP A 326 -7.40 -17.48 6.98
CA ASP A 326 -7.76 -17.85 8.35
C ASP A 326 -9.04 -18.69 8.35
N GLU A 327 -9.32 -19.32 9.49
CA GLU A 327 -10.55 -20.06 9.77
C GLU A 327 -11.09 -19.59 11.12
N ILE A 328 -12.33 -19.09 11.12
CA ILE A 328 -13.00 -18.56 12.31
C ILE A 328 -14.20 -19.41 12.69
N LEU A 329 -14.61 -19.35 13.94
CA LEU A 329 -15.81 -20.06 14.41
C LEU A 329 -17.07 -19.45 13.81
N LEU A 330 -18.05 -20.31 13.52
CA LEU A 330 -19.35 -19.92 12.98
C LEU A 330 -20.48 -20.32 13.92
N GLU A 331 -21.10 -19.36 14.57
CA GLU A 331 -22.25 -19.62 15.43
C GLU A 331 -23.54 -19.69 14.62
N GLN A 332 -24.41 -20.64 15.02
CA GLN A 332 -25.72 -20.89 14.40
C GLN A 332 -25.65 -21.26 12.90
N GLY A 333 -24.48 -21.72 12.43
CA GLY A 333 -24.31 -22.17 11.05
C GLY A 333 -24.99 -23.52 10.80
N ARG A 334 -25.60 -23.66 9.62
CA ARG A 334 -26.22 -24.91 9.19
C ARG A 334 -25.14 -25.85 8.65
N ASN A 335 -24.97 -27.00 9.27
CA ASN A 335 -24.03 -28.08 8.89
C ASN A 335 -22.53 -27.74 9.04
N THR A 336 -22.16 -26.59 9.58
CA THR A 336 -20.78 -26.21 9.86
C THR A 336 -20.71 -25.28 11.06
N ASP A 337 -19.64 -25.38 11.81
CA ASP A 337 -19.31 -24.55 12.95
C ASP A 337 -18.04 -23.71 12.73
N HIS A 338 -17.50 -23.76 11.49
CA HIS A 338 -16.33 -22.99 11.06
C HIS A 338 -16.59 -22.30 9.72
N LEU A 339 -15.93 -21.17 9.50
CA LEU A 339 -15.95 -20.41 8.27
C LEU A 339 -14.52 -20.09 7.82
N VAL A 340 -14.17 -20.51 6.61
CA VAL A 340 -12.91 -20.14 5.99
C VAL A 340 -13.01 -18.69 5.48
N VAL A 341 -11.98 -17.90 5.76
CA VAL A 341 -11.83 -16.52 5.31
C VAL A 341 -10.72 -16.45 4.26
N CYS A 342 -11.06 -15.93 3.09
CA CYS A 342 -10.17 -15.91 1.93
C CYS A 342 -9.72 -14.48 1.58
N ALA A 343 -8.53 -14.38 1.01
CA ALA A 343 -8.03 -13.13 0.44
C ALA A 343 -8.86 -12.68 -0.77
N LYS A 344 -9.29 -11.42 -0.80
CA LYS A 344 -9.98 -10.85 -1.97
C LYS A 344 -9.07 -10.63 -3.15
N ASN A 345 -7.88 -10.08 -2.89
CA ASN A 345 -6.93 -9.67 -3.92
C ASN A 345 -5.63 -10.46 -3.78
N ARG A 346 -4.95 -10.64 -4.90
CA ARG A 346 -3.58 -11.13 -4.90
C ARG A 346 -2.66 -10.07 -4.29
N ILE A 347 -1.75 -10.49 -3.43
CA ILE A 347 -0.65 -9.68 -2.91
C ILE A 347 0.65 -10.20 -3.52
N GLN A 348 1.34 -9.31 -4.20
CA GLN A 348 2.65 -9.56 -4.78
C GLN A 348 3.63 -8.52 -4.26
N THR A 349 4.87 -8.93 -4.09
CA THR A 349 5.97 -8.00 -3.84
C THR A 349 7.14 -8.33 -4.74
N ILE A 350 8.03 -7.37 -4.90
CA ILE A 350 9.33 -7.58 -5.49
C ILE A 350 10.33 -7.80 -4.36
N THR A 351 11.11 -8.87 -4.45
CA THR A 351 12.11 -9.22 -3.44
C THR A 351 13.46 -9.42 -4.09
N HIS A 352 14.53 -9.09 -3.39
CA HIS A 352 15.86 -9.47 -3.77
C HIS A 352 16.01 -11.00 -3.68
N VAL A 353 16.84 -11.59 -4.55
CA VAL A 353 17.03 -13.06 -4.58
C VAL A 353 17.63 -13.62 -3.29
N GLU A 354 18.26 -12.79 -2.50
CA GLU A 354 18.87 -13.14 -1.20
C GLU A 354 17.95 -12.84 -0.01
N ASP A 355 16.77 -12.25 -0.22
CA ASP A 355 15.83 -11.92 0.85
C ASP A 355 15.28 -13.19 1.50
N ASP A 356 15.37 -13.27 2.81
CA ASP A 356 14.73 -14.31 3.60
C ASP A 356 13.27 -13.93 3.88
N LEU A 357 12.35 -14.65 3.23
CA LEU A 357 10.91 -14.49 3.42
C LEU A 357 10.36 -15.26 4.63
N SER A 358 11.21 -16.01 5.36
CA SER A 358 10.76 -16.79 6.53
C SER A 358 10.26 -15.92 7.69
N GLY A 359 10.68 -14.66 7.74
CA GLY A 359 10.23 -13.67 8.71
C GLY A 359 8.94 -12.93 8.33
N MET A 360 8.19 -13.42 7.34
CA MET A 360 6.93 -12.79 6.95
C MET A 360 5.83 -13.09 7.97
N GLU A 361 5.18 -12.06 8.43
CA GLU A 361 4.03 -12.12 9.35
C GLU A 361 2.76 -11.71 8.63
N VAL A 362 1.64 -12.37 8.94
CA VAL A 362 0.31 -11.97 8.49
C VAL A 362 -0.47 -11.47 9.69
N LYS A 363 -0.77 -10.18 9.70
CA LYS A 363 -1.59 -9.54 10.73
C LYS A 363 -3.01 -9.41 10.24
N ILE A 364 -3.94 -10.06 10.96
CA ILE A 364 -5.37 -10.02 10.65
C ILE A 364 -6.08 -9.04 11.58
N THR A 365 -6.93 -8.21 11.00
CA THR A 365 -7.83 -7.30 11.71
C THR A 365 -9.25 -7.53 11.22
N TYR A 366 -10.14 -8.00 12.08
CA TYR A 366 -11.54 -8.25 11.75
C TYR A 366 -12.44 -7.02 11.97
N ASP A 367 -13.53 -6.93 11.21
CA ASP A 367 -14.59 -5.94 11.43
C ASP A 367 -15.37 -6.30 12.69
N THR A 368 -15.21 -5.50 13.74
CA THR A 368 -15.86 -5.69 15.06
C THR A 368 -17.38 -5.58 15.02
N ASN A 369 -17.98 -5.04 13.97
CA ASN A 369 -19.43 -5.05 13.80
C ASN A 369 -19.97 -6.42 13.37
N ARG A 370 -19.11 -7.28 12.85
CA ARG A 370 -19.52 -8.56 12.28
C ARG A 370 -18.83 -9.75 12.95
N VAL A 371 -17.56 -9.60 13.30
CA VAL A 371 -16.73 -10.63 13.94
C VAL A 371 -16.41 -10.20 15.37
N TYR A 372 -16.58 -11.10 16.32
CA TYR A 372 -16.35 -10.89 17.75
C TYR A 372 -15.50 -12.02 18.32
N THR A 373 -15.00 -11.86 19.53
CA THR A 373 -14.22 -12.89 20.24
C THR A 373 -15.11 -13.66 21.19
N ILE A 374 -14.93 -15.00 21.22
CA ILE A 374 -15.54 -15.90 22.17
C ILE A 374 -14.48 -16.73 22.87
N LEU A 375 -14.74 -17.14 24.11
CA LEU A 375 -13.88 -18.06 24.82
C LEU A 375 -14.20 -19.49 24.36
N GLY A 376 -13.24 -20.14 23.73
CA GLY A 376 -13.36 -21.51 23.28
C GLY A 376 -13.32 -22.53 24.42
N ARG A 377 -13.65 -23.79 24.10
CA ARG A 377 -13.59 -24.90 25.07
C ARG A 377 -12.16 -25.21 25.51
N ASP A 378 -11.17 -24.80 24.75
CA ASP A 378 -9.74 -24.88 25.04
C ASP A 378 -9.24 -23.79 25.99
N GLY A 379 -10.13 -22.86 26.40
CA GLY A 379 -9.82 -21.72 27.28
C GLY A 379 -9.10 -20.58 26.58
N LYS A 380 -9.04 -20.58 25.23
CA LYS A 380 -8.48 -19.48 24.43
C LYS A 380 -9.58 -18.65 23.80
N GLU A 381 -9.24 -17.40 23.49
CA GLU A 381 -10.11 -16.52 22.70
C GLU A 381 -10.01 -16.90 21.22
N HIS A 382 -11.16 -17.06 20.58
CA HIS A 382 -11.30 -17.32 19.15
C HIS A 382 -12.19 -16.26 18.50
N TYR A 383 -11.89 -15.92 17.27
CA TYR A 383 -12.78 -15.11 16.45
C TYR A 383 -13.99 -15.92 16.03
N ALA A 384 -15.14 -15.30 16.06
CA ALA A 384 -16.41 -15.91 15.68
C ALA A 384 -17.28 -14.95 14.87
N VAL A 385 -18.09 -15.51 14.00
CA VAL A 385 -19.11 -14.81 13.23
C VAL A 385 -20.43 -15.55 13.38
N LYS A 386 -21.56 -14.83 13.34
CA LYS A 386 -22.89 -15.43 13.43
C LYS A 386 -23.54 -15.56 12.09
N ALA A 387 -24.11 -16.74 11.80
CA ALA A 387 -24.89 -16.98 10.59
C ALA A 387 -26.19 -16.14 10.56
N PRO A 388 -26.71 -15.73 9.39
CA PRO A 388 -26.23 -16.14 8.06
C PRO A 388 -25.00 -15.35 7.62
N VAL A 389 -24.17 -15.97 6.78
CA VAL A 389 -23.01 -15.36 6.14
C VAL A 389 -23.15 -15.57 4.63
N THR A 390 -22.86 -14.52 3.85
CA THR A 390 -22.92 -14.58 2.39
C THR A 390 -21.51 -14.69 1.82
N LYS A 391 -21.30 -15.58 0.86
CA LYS A 391 -20.04 -15.68 0.11
C LYS A 391 -19.61 -14.32 -0.45
N GLY A 392 -18.37 -13.94 -0.20
CA GLY A 392 -17.83 -12.64 -0.62
C GLY A 392 -18.14 -11.48 0.34
N GLU A 393 -18.83 -11.73 1.45
CA GLU A 393 -19.00 -10.76 2.54
C GLU A 393 -17.64 -10.40 3.12
N THR A 394 -17.34 -9.11 3.25
CA THR A 394 -16.08 -8.65 3.83
C THR A 394 -16.14 -8.75 5.35
N LEU A 395 -15.20 -9.49 5.93
CA LEU A 395 -15.14 -9.76 7.37
C LEU A 395 -13.95 -9.08 8.06
N GLY A 396 -12.97 -8.60 7.29
CA GLY A 396 -11.77 -7.99 7.84
C GLY A 396 -10.74 -7.62 6.79
N MET A 397 -9.50 -7.44 7.23
CA MET A 397 -8.34 -7.11 6.44
C MET A 397 -7.14 -7.95 6.90
N ALA A 398 -6.35 -8.47 5.97
CA ALA A 398 -5.04 -9.05 6.24
C ALA A 398 -3.94 -8.11 5.75
N GLU A 399 -2.95 -7.85 6.59
CA GLU A 399 -1.72 -7.10 6.28
C GLU A 399 -0.54 -8.07 6.27
N TYR A 400 0.22 -8.07 5.18
CA TYR A 400 1.45 -8.86 5.02
C TYR A 400 2.63 -7.99 5.39
N ILE A 401 3.40 -8.40 6.41
CA ILE A 401 4.48 -7.62 7.01
C ILE A 401 5.78 -8.39 6.86
N LEU A 402 6.80 -7.75 6.30
CA LEU A 402 8.16 -8.30 6.23
C LEU A 402 9.11 -7.32 6.91
N ASN A 403 9.89 -7.81 7.86
CA ASN A 403 10.86 -7.01 8.63
C ASN A 403 10.23 -5.75 9.25
N GLY A 404 8.99 -5.86 9.75
CA GLY A 404 8.25 -4.75 10.35
C GLY A 404 7.63 -3.76 9.38
N THR A 405 7.79 -3.94 8.07
CA THR A 405 7.20 -3.09 7.03
C THR A 405 6.00 -3.79 6.39
N VAL A 406 4.87 -3.09 6.30
CA VAL A 406 3.67 -3.58 5.57
C VAL A 406 3.96 -3.57 4.08
N ILE A 407 3.99 -4.76 3.47
CA ILE A 407 4.26 -4.95 2.03
C ILE A 407 2.97 -4.84 1.23
N GLY A 408 1.85 -5.27 1.81
CA GLY A 408 0.56 -5.21 1.14
C GLY A 408 -0.57 -5.61 2.05
N SER A 409 -1.80 -5.30 1.65
CA SER A 409 -3.00 -5.67 2.39
C SER A 409 -4.10 -6.13 1.45
N THR A 410 -4.99 -7.00 1.95
CA THR A 410 -6.15 -7.50 1.21
C THR A 410 -7.36 -7.63 2.12
N PRO A 411 -8.56 -7.25 1.65
CA PRO A 411 -9.80 -7.57 2.36
C PRO A 411 -9.97 -9.08 2.50
N LEU A 412 -10.47 -9.50 3.64
CA LEU A 412 -10.83 -10.87 3.94
C LEU A 412 -12.31 -11.10 3.66
N LEU A 413 -12.61 -12.10 2.86
CA LEU A 413 -13.97 -12.44 2.43
C LEU A 413 -14.39 -13.80 2.97
N ALA A 414 -15.67 -13.95 3.27
CA ALA A 414 -16.29 -15.25 3.52
C ALA A 414 -16.16 -16.15 2.28
N ALA A 415 -15.63 -17.36 2.45
CA ALA A 415 -15.42 -18.30 1.36
C ALA A 415 -16.72 -18.90 0.83
N ASP A 416 -17.72 -19.07 1.70
CA ASP A 416 -18.96 -19.78 1.40
C ASP A 416 -20.21 -19.05 1.91
N ASN A 417 -21.38 -19.46 1.33
CA ASN A 417 -22.68 -19.10 1.87
C ASN A 417 -23.03 -20.07 3.01
N VAL A 418 -23.36 -19.56 4.18
CA VAL A 418 -23.87 -20.39 5.28
C VAL A 418 -25.16 -19.82 5.83
N ASP A 419 -26.22 -20.61 5.71
CA ASP A 419 -27.53 -20.29 6.26
C ASP A 419 -27.57 -20.52 7.77
N THR A 420 -28.50 -19.87 8.44
CA THR A 420 -28.73 -20.09 9.87
C THR A 420 -29.43 -21.42 10.11
N ASP A 421 -28.92 -22.22 11.03
CA ASP A 421 -29.67 -23.38 11.55
C ASP A 421 -30.80 -22.92 12.45
N THR A 422 -32.03 -23.18 12.01
CA THR A 422 -33.23 -22.73 12.73
C THR A 422 -33.41 -23.40 14.07
N VAL A 423 -32.92 -24.64 14.21
CA VAL A 423 -33.02 -25.42 15.46
C VAL A 423 -32.03 -24.87 16.50
N ILE A 424 -30.79 -24.68 16.11
CA ILE A 424 -29.76 -24.10 16.97
C ILE A 424 -30.17 -22.69 17.40
N LYS A 425 -30.61 -21.86 16.45
CA LYS A 425 -31.12 -20.50 16.74
C LYS A 425 -32.27 -20.50 17.71
N PHE A 426 -33.19 -21.46 17.60
CA PHE A 426 -34.32 -21.60 18.55
C PHE A 426 -33.79 -21.90 19.96
N PHE A 427 -32.88 -22.88 20.12
CA PHE A 427 -32.32 -23.21 21.43
C PHE A 427 -31.53 -22.05 22.04
N ASP A 428 -30.68 -21.35 21.29
CA ASP A 428 -29.95 -20.18 21.77
C ASP A 428 -30.89 -19.05 22.19
N THR A 429 -31.99 -18.88 21.44
CA THR A 429 -33.02 -17.87 21.79
C THR A 429 -33.72 -18.24 23.10
N VAL A 430 -34.08 -19.51 23.29
CA VAL A 430 -34.68 -20.00 24.53
C VAL A 430 -33.70 -19.87 25.71
N GLU A 431 -32.45 -20.27 25.50
CA GLU A 431 -31.39 -20.13 26.49
C GLU A 431 -31.17 -18.66 26.89
N SER A 432 -31.06 -17.75 25.93
CA SER A 432 -30.90 -16.34 26.19
C SER A 432 -32.10 -15.71 26.91
N MET A 433 -33.32 -16.21 26.63
CA MET A 433 -34.53 -15.80 27.34
C MET A 433 -34.51 -16.28 28.79
N LEU A 434 -34.16 -17.55 29.03
CA LEU A 434 -34.14 -18.17 30.37
C LEU A 434 -33.09 -17.52 31.29
N PHE A 435 -31.92 -17.19 30.74
CA PHE A 435 -30.83 -16.56 31.48
C PHE A 435 -30.81 -15.05 31.45
N SER A 436 -31.82 -14.43 30.81
CA SER A 436 -31.94 -12.98 30.77
C SER A 436 -32.14 -12.39 32.17
N GLN A 437 -31.71 -11.15 32.38
CA GLN A 437 -31.93 -10.41 33.62
C GLN A 437 -33.44 -10.36 34.01
N THR A 438 -34.30 -10.24 32.98
CA THR A 438 -35.76 -10.23 33.15
C THR A 438 -36.27 -11.57 33.65
N ALA A 439 -35.79 -12.70 33.09
CA ALA A 439 -36.17 -14.03 33.54
C ALA A 439 -35.68 -14.31 34.97
N LYS A 440 -34.44 -13.95 35.31
CA LYS A 440 -33.92 -14.04 36.68
C LYS A 440 -34.77 -13.24 37.65
N THR A 441 -35.19 -12.03 37.31
CA THR A 441 -36.05 -11.19 38.13
C THR A 441 -37.43 -11.84 38.36
N ILE A 442 -38.04 -12.41 37.30
CA ILE A 442 -39.31 -13.12 37.38
C ILE A 442 -39.19 -14.35 38.30
N LEU A 443 -38.11 -15.15 38.13
CA LEU A 443 -37.86 -16.31 39.00
C LEU A 443 -37.70 -15.93 40.45
N ILE A 444 -37.02 -14.85 40.76
CA ILE A 444 -36.90 -14.33 42.15
C ILE A 444 -38.26 -13.91 42.69
N VAL A 445 -39.06 -13.18 41.89
CA VAL A 445 -40.41 -12.76 42.29
C VAL A 445 -41.30 -13.97 42.59
N VAL A 446 -41.28 -15.00 41.71
CA VAL A 446 -42.03 -16.24 41.90
C VAL A 446 -41.56 -16.97 43.15
N ALA A 447 -40.26 -17.07 43.40
CA ALA A 447 -39.71 -17.70 44.60
C ALA A 447 -40.15 -16.95 45.89
N VAL A 448 -40.15 -15.62 45.86
CA VAL A 448 -40.64 -14.82 46.97
C VAL A 448 -42.12 -15.04 47.20
N LEU A 449 -42.95 -15.09 46.16
CA LEU A 449 -44.41 -15.34 46.29
C LEU A 449 -44.67 -16.76 46.85
N ILE A 450 -43.92 -17.79 46.40
CA ILE A 450 -44.02 -19.14 46.97
C ILE A 450 -43.60 -19.12 48.42
N GLY A 451 -42.52 -18.44 48.78
CA GLY A 451 -42.09 -18.30 50.20
C GLY A 451 -43.15 -17.63 51.09
N LEU A 452 -43.76 -16.54 50.60
CA LEU A 452 -44.85 -15.86 51.29
C LEU A 452 -46.09 -16.79 51.44
N TYR A 453 -46.43 -17.56 50.41
CA TYR A 453 -47.52 -18.51 50.46
C TYR A 453 -47.25 -19.62 51.49
N VAL A 454 -46.04 -20.17 51.55
CA VAL A 454 -45.65 -21.14 52.57
C VAL A 454 -45.74 -20.57 53.98
N LEU A 455 -45.27 -19.35 54.20
CA LEU A 455 -45.40 -18.63 55.48
C LEU A 455 -46.89 -18.42 55.87
N TYR A 456 -47.70 -18.05 54.90
CA TYR A 456 -49.15 -17.94 55.11
C TYR A 456 -49.79 -19.27 55.56
N CYS A 457 -49.44 -20.38 54.87
CA CYS A 457 -49.92 -21.72 55.20
C CYS A 457 -49.44 -22.16 56.59
N MET A 458 -48.20 -21.84 56.96
CA MET A 458 -47.69 -22.13 58.32
C MET A 458 -48.43 -21.28 59.40
N ALA A 459 -48.67 -20.00 59.15
CA ALA A 459 -49.42 -19.15 60.05
C ALA A 459 -50.86 -19.65 60.17
N ALA A 460 -51.53 -19.99 59.10
CA ALA A 460 -52.86 -20.57 59.09
C ALA A 460 -52.95 -21.91 59.87
N PHE A 461 -51.93 -22.74 59.71
CA PHE A 461 -51.80 -24.00 60.44
C PHE A 461 -51.62 -23.73 61.92
N THR A 462 -50.69 -22.88 62.33
CA THR A 462 -50.51 -22.52 63.78
C THR A 462 -51.74 -21.96 64.37
N VAL A 463 -52.48 -21.06 63.66
CA VAL A 463 -53.76 -20.54 64.15
C VAL A 463 -54.83 -21.66 64.38
N ARG A 464 -54.87 -22.65 63.44
CA ARG A 464 -55.76 -23.81 63.57
C ARG A 464 -55.36 -24.70 64.76
N VAL A 465 -54.09 -24.95 64.96
CA VAL A 465 -53.59 -25.72 66.10
C VAL A 465 -53.87 -25.02 67.39
N VAL A 466 -53.58 -23.71 67.50
CA VAL A 466 -53.87 -22.92 68.69
C VAL A 466 -55.40 -22.86 69.01
N LYS A 467 -56.24 -22.73 67.97
CA LYS A 467 -57.71 -22.83 68.16
C LYS A 467 -58.16 -24.17 68.67
N LYS A 468 -57.53 -25.27 68.09
CA LYS A 468 -57.84 -26.62 68.55
C LYS A 468 -57.40 -26.84 69.99
N VAL A 469 -56.21 -26.46 70.38
CA VAL A 469 -55.68 -26.57 71.76
C VAL A 469 -56.51 -25.76 72.72
N LYS A 470 -56.88 -24.50 72.36
CA LYS A 470 -57.78 -23.71 73.19
C LYS A 470 -59.17 -24.37 73.41
N LYS A 471 -59.73 -24.97 72.36
CA LYS A 471 -61.00 -25.70 72.45
C LYS A 471 -60.86 -26.93 73.34
N ASP A 472 -59.76 -27.69 73.21
CA ASP A 472 -59.52 -28.92 74.02
C ASP A 472 -59.29 -28.52 75.48
N VAL A 473 -58.52 -27.47 75.79
CA VAL A 473 -58.34 -26.94 77.16
C VAL A 473 -59.65 -26.46 77.72
N THR A 474 -60.53 -25.79 76.93
CA THR A 474 -61.86 -25.34 77.42
C THR A 474 -62.74 -26.53 77.64
N ASN A 475 -62.73 -27.55 76.83
CA ASN A 475 -63.52 -28.80 77.06
C ASN A 475 -63.05 -29.52 78.31
N THR A 476 -61.72 -29.64 78.52
CA THR A 476 -61.20 -30.27 79.77
C THR A 476 -61.59 -29.51 81.05
N LYS A 477 -61.51 -28.16 80.99
CA LYS A 477 -61.98 -27.33 82.10
C LYS A 477 -63.50 -27.50 82.37
N ASN A 478 -64.32 -27.59 81.34
CA ASN A 478 -65.74 -27.82 81.45
C ASN A 478 -66.05 -29.21 82.01
N GLU A 479 -65.29 -30.28 81.59
CA GLU A 479 -65.42 -31.62 82.17
C GLU A 479 -65.00 -31.68 83.61
N GLN A 480 -63.93 -30.95 84.02
CA GLN A 480 -63.53 -30.85 85.40
C GLN A 480 -64.62 -30.12 86.28
N LYS A 481 -65.17 -28.98 85.77
CA LYS A 481 -66.28 -28.33 86.41
C LYS A 481 -67.50 -29.23 86.53
N LEU A 482 -67.83 -30.00 85.55
CA LEU A 482 -68.92 -30.95 85.53
C LEU A 482 -68.72 -32.05 86.58
N LYS A 483 -67.49 -32.58 86.68
CA LYS A 483 -67.08 -33.57 87.69
C LYS A 483 -67.21 -32.99 89.14
N GLU A 484 -66.73 -31.71 89.32
CA GLU A 484 -66.86 -31.05 90.58
C GLU A 484 -68.32 -30.78 90.97
N LEU A 485 -69.16 -30.42 89.98
CA LEU A 485 -70.58 -30.22 90.18
C LEU A 485 -71.31 -31.51 90.54
N LYS A 486 -70.92 -32.63 89.88
CA LYS A 486 -71.47 -33.97 90.25
C LYS A 486 -71.03 -34.41 91.62
N ALA A 487 -69.75 -34.24 91.98
CA ALA A 487 -69.26 -34.52 93.33
C ALA A 487 -69.86 -33.70 94.43
N ARG A 488 -70.28 -32.45 94.14
CA ARG A 488 -71.01 -31.56 95.05
C ARG A 488 -72.48 -31.97 95.20
N ARG A 489 -73.12 -32.60 94.25
CA ARG A 489 -74.46 -33.16 94.31
C ARG A 489 -74.51 -34.44 95.16
N GLU A 490 -73.56 -35.30 94.97
CA GLU A 490 -73.42 -36.56 95.71
C GLU A 490 -73.11 -36.38 97.23
N LYS A 491 -72.63 -35.17 97.61
CA LYS A 491 -72.43 -34.75 99.03
C LYS A 491 -73.63 -34.10 99.70
N LYS A 492 -74.71 -33.93 98.93
CA LYS A 492 -75.93 -33.27 99.42
C LYS A 492 -77.17 -34.23 99.55
N GLU A 493 -77.02 -35.48 99.09
CA GLU A 493 -77.91 -36.56 99.42
C GLU A 493 -77.29 -37.38 100.58
#